data_27b3cd67c99d005270e8e867fc50f93c
#
_entry.id   27b3cd67c99d005270e8e867fc50f93c
#
_cell.length_a   1.000
_cell.length_b   1.000
_cell.length_c   1.000
_cell.angle_alpha   90.00
_cell.angle_beta   90.00
_cell.angle_gamma   90.00
#
_symmetry.space_group_name_H-M   'P 1'
#
loop_
_entity.id
_entity.type
_entity.pdbx_description
1 polymer ?
#
loop_
_entity_poly.entity_id
_entity_poly.type
_entity_poly.pdbx_seq_one_letter_code
_entity_poly.pdbx_strand_id
1 'polypeptide(L)'
;ELGANAIAQHTNLLDADSCATMVPEILQKVDHIDILHCNAGSYIGGDLTETDTATIDRMLNLNVNAVMKNVRDVIPHMQERKTGDIIVTASVAGHMPIQWEPVYSGSKWAITCFVQTMRRQLNKHGIRVAQVSPGPVVSALLADWPEENLRKAKENGALLDPEEVSDAVIYMLSRPRTVTIRDMIVLPTNFDI
;
A
#
# COMPACT_ATOMS: atom_id res chain seq x y z
N GLU A 1 10.00 3.37 -19.20
CA GLU A 1 11.40 2.94 -18.99
C GLU A 1 11.92 3.56 -17.70
N LEU A 2 12.44 2.72 -16.79
CA LEU A 2 12.81 3.14 -15.41
C LEU A 2 14.24 3.72 -15.33
N GLY A 3 14.90 4.07 -16.37
CA GLY A 3 16.24 4.66 -16.35
C GLY A 3 17.36 3.74 -15.80
N ALA A 4 18.61 4.19 -15.85
CA ALA A 4 19.81 3.39 -15.56
C ALA A 4 19.98 2.95 -14.09
N ASN A 5 19.24 3.55 -13.14
CA ASN A 5 19.37 3.31 -11.70
C ASN A 5 18.25 2.38 -11.15
N ALA A 6 17.43 1.78 -12.01
CA ALA A 6 16.36 0.89 -11.59
C ALA A 6 16.77 -0.57 -11.74
N ILE A 7 16.56 -1.38 -10.70
CA ILE A 7 16.78 -2.82 -10.68
C ILE A 7 15.42 -3.50 -10.56
N ALA A 8 15.07 -4.34 -11.53
CA ALA A 8 13.88 -5.15 -11.46
C ALA A 8 14.11 -6.40 -10.60
N GLN A 9 13.18 -6.65 -9.66
CA GLN A 9 13.14 -7.86 -8.85
C GLN A 9 11.75 -8.48 -8.96
N HIS A 10 11.68 -9.68 -9.54
CA HIS A 10 10.44 -10.43 -9.58
C HIS A 10 10.18 -11.08 -8.21
N THR A 11 9.01 -10.85 -7.65
CA THR A 11 8.57 -11.48 -6.39
C THR A 11 7.09 -11.83 -6.50
N ASN A 12 6.75 -13.10 -6.32
CA ASN A 12 5.35 -13.51 -6.19
C ASN A 12 4.89 -13.33 -4.74
N LEU A 13 4.16 -12.26 -4.47
CA LEU A 13 3.69 -11.93 -3.11
C LEU A 13 2.64 -12.91 -2.55
N LEU A 14 2.06 -13.76 -3.38
CA LEU A 14 1.13 -14.83 -2.96
C LEU A 14 1.87 -16.13 -2.60
N ASP A 15 3.14 -16.23 -2.92
CA ASP A 15 4.01 -17.36 -2.59
C ASP A 15 4.87 -17.02 -1.37
N ALA A 16 4.82 -17.88 -0.33
CA ALA A 16 5.48 -17.61 0.94
C ALA A 16 7.01 -17.63 0.82
N ASP A 17 7.55 -18.54 0.02
CA ASP A 17 9.00 -18.69 -0.17
C ASP A 17 9.54 -17.53 -1.02
N SER A 18 8.81 -17.13 -2.07
CA SER A 18 9.14 -15.95 -2.87
C SER A 18 9.11 -14.65 -2.04
N CYS A 19 8.16 -14.50 -1.14
CA CYS A 19 8.15 -13.38 -0.20
C CYS A 19 9.36 -13.38 0.74
N ALA A 20 9.71 -14.54 1.30
CA ALA A 20 10.79 -14.66 2.28
C ALA A 20 12.18 -14.36 1.67
N THR A 21 12.37 -14.60 0.38
CA THR A 21 13.64 -14.32 -0.31
C THR A 21 13.78 -12.89 -0.80
N MET A 22 12.69 -12.12 -0.89
CA MET A 22 12.68 -10.77 -1.49
C MET A 22 13.72 -9.82 -0.87
N VAL A 23 13.69 -9.61 0.42
CA VAL A 23 14.60 -8.69 1.11
C VAL A 23 16.07 -9.18 1.02
N PRO A 24 16.39 -10.45 1.34
CA PRO A 24 17.72 -10.98 1.15
C PRO A 24 18.28 -10.83 -0.28
N GLU A 25 17.47 -11.10 -1.30
CA GLU A 25 17.90 -10.99 -2.71
C GLU A 25 18.13 -9.53 -3.13
N ILE A 26 17.32 -8.59 -2.62
CA ILE A 26 17.54 -7.15 -2.86
C ILE A 26 18.86 -6.71 -2.23
N LEU A 27 19.15 -7.12 -0.99
CA LEU A 27 20.39 -6.77 -0.29
C LEU A 27 21.67 -7.40 -0.91
N GLN A 28 21.53 -8.38 -1.83
CA GLN A 28 22.65 -8.84 -2.66
C GLN A 28 22.95 -7.89 -3.83
N LYS A 29 22.02 -7.00 -4.17
CA LYS A 29 22.11 -6.12 -5.35
C LYS A 29 22.37 -4.65 -4.97
N VAL A 30 22.07 -4.29 -3.73
CA VAL A 30 22.22 -2.93 -3.21
C VAL A 30 22.82 -2.96 -1.81
N ASP A 31 23.55 -1.90 -1.44
CA ASP A 31 24.21 -1.82 -0.13
C ASP A 31 23.20 -1.72 1.02
N HIS A 32 22.05 -1.12 0.78
CA HIS A 32 21.03 -0.91 1.81
C HIS A 32 19.64 -0.59 1.23
N ILE A 33 18.62 -0.76 2.07
CA ILE A 33 17.24 -0.37 1.80
C ILE A 33 16.87 0.77 2.75
N ASP A 34 16.62 1.96 2.20
CA ASP A 34 16.18 3.12 2.98
C ASP A 34 14.66 3.20 3.11
N ILE A 35 13.95 2.75 2.07
CA ILE A 35 12.50 2.85 1.98
C ILE A 35 11.93 1.50 1.53
N LEU A 36 10.93 1.02 2.27
CA LEU A 36 10.02 -0.03 1.81
C LEU A 36 8.66 0.59 1.52
N HIS A 37 8.22 0.57 0.25
CA HIS A 37 6.87 0.96 -0.12
C HIS A 37 6.04 -0.26 -0.49
N CYS A 38 5.13 -0.69 0.39
CA CYS A 38 4.17 -1.76 0.15
C CYS A 38 2.98 -1.19 -0.62
N ASN A 39 3.02 -1.28 -1.96
CA ASN A 39 2.00 -0.71 -2.84
C ASN A 39 1.13 -1.77 -3.53
N ALA A 40 1.63 -2.99 -3.70
CA ALA A 40 0.89 -4.07 -4.35
C ALA A 40 -0.39 -4.41 -3.59
N GLY A 41 -1.48 -4.60 -4.33
CA GLY A 41 -2.77 -4.94 -3.76
C GLY A 41 -3.77 -5.36 -4.83
N SER A 42 -4.89 -5.92 -4.39
CA SER A 42 -6.03 -6.26 -5.23
C SER A 42 -7.31 -5.72 -4.62
N TYR A 43 -8.35 -5.66 -5.44
CA TYR A 43 -9.68 -5.17 -5.08
C TYR A 43 -10.72 -6.23 -5.36
N ILE A 44 -11.71 -6.32 -4.49
CA ILE A 44 -12.92 -7.10 -4.67
C ILE A 44 -14.09 -6.25 -4.15
N GLY A 45 -15.04 -5.97 -5.01
CA GLY A 45 -16.34 -5.39 -4.66
C GLY A 45 -17.46 -6.40 -4.83
N GLY A 46 -18.65 -6.04 -4.38
CA GLY A 46 -19.87 -6.83 -4.51
C GLY A 46 -20.39 -7.41 -3.20
N ASP A 47 -21.49 -8.14 -3.29
CA ASP A 47 -22.12 -8.80 -2.15
C ASP A 47 -21.21 -9.93 -1.62
N LEU A 48 -21.11 -10.01 -0.29
CA LEU A 48 -20.26 -11.02 0.35
C LEU A 48 -20.71 -12.45 0.01
N THR A 49 -21.99 -12.68 -0.13
CA THR A 49 -22.55 -14.02 -0.44
C THR A 49 -22.22 -14.50 -1.86
N GLU A 50 -21.88 -13.58 -2.75
CA GLU A 50 -21.50 -13.87 -4.13
C GLU A 50 -19.99 -13.96 -4.32
N THR A 51 -19.21 -13.62 -3.28
CA THR A 51 -17.75 -13.64 -3.35
C THR A 51 -17.22 -15.06 -3.10
N ASP A 52 -16.44 -15.58 -4.04
CA ASP A 52 -15.76 -16.87 -3.90
C ASP A 52 -14.72 -16.84 -2.76
N THR A 53 -14.70 -17.89 -1.94
CA THR A 53 -13.82 -17.97 -0.77
C THR A 53 -12.34 -17.98 -1.12
N ALA A 54 -11.95 -18.62 -2.22
CA ALA A 54 -10.56 -18.61 -2.67
C ALA A 54 -10.11 -17.20 -3.11
N THR A 55 -11.02 -16.40 -3.62
CA THR A 55 -10.80 -15.00 -3.96
C THR A 55 -10.62 -14.14 -2.70
N ILE A 56 -11.40 -14.41 -1.64
CA ILE A 56 -11.21 -13.79 -0.32
C ILE A 56 -9.81 -14.08 0.21
N ASP A 57 -9.42 -15.37 0.24
CA ASP A 57 -8.11 -15.80 0.72
C ASP A 57 -6.97 -15.14 -0.07
N ARG A 58 -7.10 -15.11 -1.39
CA ARG A 58 -6.10 -14.47 -2.27
C ARG A 58 -5.94 -12.99 -1.97
N MET A 59 -7.04 -12.25 -1.80
CA MET A 59 -6.97 -10.82 -1.50
C MET A 59 -6.38 -10.56 -0.11
N LEU A 60 -6.80 -11.29 0.91
CA LEU A 60 -6.25 -11.15 2.26
C LEU A 60 -4.76 -11.52 2.29
N ASN A 61 -4.36 -12.56 1.57
CA ASN A 61 -2.97 -12.94 1.44
C ASN A 61 -2.12 -11.84 0.78
N LEU A 62 -2.63 -11.20 -0.27
CA LEU A 62 -1.92 -10.11 -0.94
C LEU A 62 -1.94 -8.81 -0.13
N ASN A 63 -3.14 -8.34 0.25
CA ASN A 63 -3.33 -7.02 0.85
C ASN A 63 -2.85 -6.94 2.31
N VAL A 64 -2.83 -8.06 3.03
CA VAL A 64 -2.55 -8.08 4.47
C VAL A 64 -1.31 -8.92 4.77
N ASN A 65 -1.35 -10.23 4.49
CA ASN A 65 -0.28 -11.14 4.90
C ASN A 65 1.07 -10.81 4.25
N ALA A 66 1.09 -10.52 2.95
CA ALA A 66 2.31 -10.16 2.23
C ALA A 66 2.91 -8.85 2.77
N VAL A 67 2.07 -7.83 3.03
CA VAL A 67 2.52 -6.56 3.63
C VAL A 67 3.17 -6.80 4.99
N MET A 68 2.51 -7.57 5.89
CA MET A 68 3.03 -7.86 7.21
C MET A 68 4.37 -8.62 7.15
N LYS A 69 4.49 -9.61 6.24
CA LYS A 69 5.73 -10.38 6.04
C LYS A 69 6.86 -9.49 5.52
N ASN A 70 6.63 -8.71 4.48
CA ASN A 70 7.66 -7.84 3.90
C ASN A 70 8.14 -6.77 4.91
N VAL A 71 7.21 -6.20 5.68
CA VAL A 71 7.57 -5.28 6.78
C VAL A 71 8.41 -6.00 7.83
N ARG A 72 7.99 -7.20 8.26
CA ARG A 72 8.76 -8.00 9.22
C ARG A 72 10.18 -8.29 8.73
N ASP A 73 10.36 -8.58 7.46
CA ASP A 73 11.63 -9.01 6.91
C ASP A 73 12.63 -7.86 6.70
N VAL A 74 12.15 -6.63 6.47
CA VAL A 74 13.03 -5.45 6.33
C VAL A 74 13.45 -4.84 7.68
N ILE A 75 12.68 -5.07 8.76
CA ILE A 75 12.91 -4.45 10.07
C ILE A 75 14.31 -4.70 10.63
N PRO A 76 14.88 -5.92 10.66
CA PRO A 76 16.21 -6.15 11.21
C PRO A 76 17.29 -5.30 10.54
N HIS A 77 17.25 -5.20 9.21
CA HIS A 77 18.16 -4.36 8.43
C HIS A 77 18.05 -2.87 8.79
N MET A 78 16.83 -2.34 8.88
CA MET A 78 16.61 -0.95 9.26
C MET A 78 16.96 -0.67 10.73
N GLN A 79 16.74 -1.63 11.62
CA GLN A 79 17.12 -1.50 13.04
C GLN A 79 18.62 -1.44 13.24
N GLU A 80 19.41 -2.25 12.54
CA GLU A 80 20.86 -2.22 12.56
C GLU A 80 21.39 -0.86 12.12
N ARG A 81 20.79 -0.30 11.08
CA ARG A 81 21.13 1.04 10.55
C ARG A 81 20.56 2.19 11.37
N LYS A 82 19.62 1.94 12.28
CA LYS A 82 18.89 2.93 13.09
C LYS A 82 18.18 4.00 12.23
N THR A 83 17.78 3.63 11.06
CA THR A 83 17.05 4.48 10.10
C THR A 83 16.30 3.65 9.09
N GLY A 84 15.19 4.18 8.59
CA GLY A 84 14.38 3.58 7.54
C GLY A 84 13.00 4.21 7.47
N ASP A 85 12.35 4.04 6.33
CA ASP A 85 10.97 4.48 6.11
C ASP A 85 10.14 3.32 5.55
N ILE A 86 9.00 3.07 6.16
CA ILE A 86 8.03 2.08 5.68
C ILE A 86 6.75 2.82 5.35
N ILE A 87 6.37 2.81 4.07
CA ILE A 87 5.12 3.39 3.58
C ILE A 87 4.23 2.26 3.06
N VAL A 88 2.96 2.29 3.45
CA VAL A 88 1.97 1.32 2.94
C VAL A 88 0.87 2.07 2.20
N THR A 89 0.52 1.63 0.99
CA THR A 89 -0.68 2.10 0.30
C THR A 89 -1.90 1.42 0.90
N ALA A 90 -2.57 2.13 1.80
CA ALA A 90 -3.83 1.73 2.40
C ALA A 90 -5.00 2.06 1.46
N SER A 91 -6.03 2.70 1.94
CA SER A 91 -7.18 3.23 1.20
C SER A 91 -8.05 4.07 2.14
N VAL A 92 -8.87 4.94 1.59
CA VAL A 92 -9.98 5.55 2.34
C VAL A 92 -10.91 4.49 2.95
N ALA A 93 -11.06 3.33 2.31
CA ALA A 93 -11.80 2.17 2.82
C ALA A 93 -11.21 1.56 4.12
N GLY A 94 -10.00 1.95 4.51
CA GLY A 94 -9.41 1.65 5.82
C GLY A 94 -9.76 2.66 6.92
N HIS A 95 -10.56 3.68 6.61
CA HIS A 95 -11.03 4.72 7.53
C HIS A 95 -12.55 4.79 7.59
N MET A 96 -13.23 4.35 6.54
CA MET A 96 -14.68 4.35 6.42
C MET A 96 -15.14 2.97 5.92
N PRO A 97 -16.16 2.36 6.53
CA PRO A 97 -16.71 1.10 6.04
C PRO A 97 -17.52 1.37 4.77
N ILE A 98 -17.15 0.73 3.67
CA ILE A 98 -17.82 0.89 2.39
C ILE A 98 -18.71 -0.33 2.14
N GLN A 99 -20.01 -0.11 2.00
CA GLN A 99 -21.03 -1.16 2.01
C GLN A 99 -20.84 -2.21 0.91
N TRP A 100 -20.42 -1.79 -0.29
CA TRP A 100 -20.29 -2.68 -1.45
C TRP A 100 -18.93 -3.36 -1.62
N GLU A 101 -18.05 -3.26 -0.61
CA GLU A 101 -16.71 -3.86 -0.64
C GLU A 101 -16.27 -4.39 0.73
N PRO A 102 -17.06 -5.26 1.37
CA PRO A 102 -16.84 -5.64 2.77
C PRO A 102 -15.49 -6.32 3.01
N VAL A 103 -15.04 -7.18 2.10
CA VAL A 103 -13.75 -7.89 2.23
C VAL A 103 -12.58 -6.92 2.01
N TYR A 104 -12.67 -6.05 1.01
CA TYR A 104 -11.64 -5.05 0.74
C TYR A 104 -11.51 -4.06 1.90
N SER A 105 -12.63 -3.47 2.36
CA SER A 105 -12.65 -2.60 3.54
C SER A 105 -12.04 -3.28 4.76
N GLY A 106 -12.41 -4.53 5.04
CA GLY A 106 -11.82 -5.33 6.13
C GLY A 106 -10.31 -5.47 6.00
N SER A 107 -9.79 -5.73 4.79
CA SER A 107 -8.35 -5.81 4.53
C SER A 107 -7.65 -4.47 4.79
N LYS A 108 -8.25 -3.35 4.38
CA LYS A 108 -7.67 -2.01 4.54
C LYS A 108 -7.74 -1.50 5.99
N TRP A 109 -8.77 -1.86 6.75
CA TRP A 109 -8.80 -1.62 8.20
C TRP A 109 -7.71 -2.41 8.93
N ALA A 110 -7.46 -3.67 8.55
CA ALA A 110 -6.37 -4.46 9.10
C ALA A 110 -5.01 -3.78 8.88
N ILE A 111 -4.76 -3.27 7.68
CA ILE A 111 -3.54 -2.53 7.33
C ILE A 111 -3.42 -1.22 8.12
N THR A 112 -4.49 -0.44 8.23
CA THR A 112 -4.48 0.82 9.00
C THR A 112 -4.12 0.56 10.48
N CYS A 113 -4.71 -0.47 11.08
CA CYS A 113 -4.36 -0.89 12.44
C CYS A 113 -2.90 -1.34 12.54
N PHE A 114 -2.44 -2.18 11.62
CA PHE A 114 -1.07 -2.70 11.59
C PHE A 114 -0.03 -1.57 11.49
N VAL A 115 -0.19 -0.66 10.54
CA VAL A 115 0.71 0.48 10.34
C VAL A 115 0.82 1.35 11.60
N GLN A 116 -0.32 1.65 12.24
CA GLN A 116 -0.32 2.45 13.48
C GLN A 116 0.38 1.73 14.64
N THR A 117 0.23 0.42 14.73
CA THR A 117 0.90 -0.42 15.74
C THR A 117 2.41 -0.46 15.48
N MET A 118 2.82 -0.75 14.24
CA MET A 118 4.23 -0.82 13.85
C MET A 118 4.95 0.52 14.04
N ARG A 119 4.30 1.64 13.75
CA ARG A 119 4.85 2.97 14.03
C ARG A 119 5.25 3.12 15.50
N ARG A 120 4.41 2.65 16.44
CA ARG A 120 4.70 2.73 17.88
C ARG A 120 5.84 1.80 18.30
N GLN A 121 5.96 0.63 17.67
CA GLN A 121 7.02 -0.33 17.98
C GLN A 121 8.38 0.14 17.45
N LEU A 122 8.41 0.80 16.28
CA LEU A 122 9.63 1.06 15.54
C LEU A 122 10.20 2.48 15.71
N ASN A 123 9.44 3.43 16.24
CA ASN A 123 9.91 4.81 16.41
C ASN A 123 11.17 4.91 17.27
N LYS A 124 11.29 4.08 18.32
CA LYS A 124 12.49 4.03 19.17
C LYS A 124 13.76 3.55 18.44
N HIS A 125 13.61 2.95 17.28
CA HIS A 125 14.70 2.49 16.43
C HIS A 125 15.04 3.48 15.29
N GLY A 126 14.43 4.66 15.29
CA GLY A 126 14.63 5.66 14.23
C GLY A 126 13.92 5.32 12.91
N ILE A 127 13.01 4.35 12.92
CA ILE A 127 12.25 3.92 11.72
C ILE A 127 10.89 4.61 11.73
N ARG A 128 10.54 5.29 10.63
CA ARG A 128 9.23 5.88 10.42
C ARG A 128 8.33 4.86 9.71
N VAL A 129 7.11 4.70 10.19
CA VAL A 129 6.08 3.87 9.55
C VAL A 129 4.84 4.71 9.33
N ALA A 130 4.33 4.72 8.11
CA ALA A 130 3.22 5.57 7.70
C ALA A 130 2.41 4.92 6.57
N GLN A 131 1.27 5.49 6.25
CA GLN A 131 0.44 5.07 5.13
C GLN A 131 -0.04 6.26 4.32
N VAL A 132 -0.25 6.02 3.02
CA VAL A 132 -1.06 6.85 2.14
C VAL A 132 -2.38 6.15 1.91
N SER A 133 -3.49 6.88 2.03
CA SER A 133 -4.85 6.34 1.99
C SER A 133 -5.65 7.03 0.88
N PRO A 134 -5.46 6.64 -0.39
CA PRO A 134 -6.17 7.26 -1.50
C PRO A 134 -7.63 6.83 -1.56
N GLY A 135 -8.46 7.71 -2.14
CA GLY A 135 -9.74 7.38 -2.73
C GLY A 135 -9.57 6.62 -4.06
N PRO A 136 -10.56 6.63 -4.94
CA PRO A 136 -10.46 5.95 -6.23
C PRO A 136 -9.39 6.58 -7.13
N VAL A 137 -8.46 5.73 -7.61
CA VAL A 137 -7.34 6.10 -8.47
C VAL A 137 -7.49 5.42 -9.82
N VAL A 138 -7.18 6.14 -10.90
CA VAL A 138 -7.10 5.56 -12.25
C VAL A 138 -5.96 4.54 -12.27
N SER A 139 -6.32 3.27 -12.22
CA SER A 139 -5.35 2.17 -12.13
C SER A 139 -5.94 0.88 -12.69
N ALA A 140 -5.11 -0.17 -12.76
CA ALA A 140 -5.58 -1.51 -13.13
C ALA A 140 -6.68 -2.07 -12.21
N LEU A 141 -6.86 -1.54 -11.01
CA LEU A 141 -7.95 -1.92 -10.11
C LEU A 141 -9.33 -1.48 -10.62
N LEU A 142 -9.39 -0.55 -11.57
CA LEU A 142 -10.62 -0.09 -12.23
C LEU A 142 -10.79 -0.69 -13.63
N ALA A 143 -10.00 -1.71 -14.01
CA ALA A 143 -10.03 -2.30 -15.35
C ALA A 143 -11.42 -2.91 -15.72
N ASP A 144 -12.19 -3.34 -14.72
CA ASP A 144 -13.52 -3.91 -14.91
C ASP A 144 -14.63 -2.84 -15.00
N TRP A 145 -14.28 -1.57 -14.82
CA TRP A 145 -15.26 -0.50 -14.97
C TRP A 145 -15.60 -0.27 -16.44
N PRO A 146 -16.90 -0.09 -16.80
CA PRO A 146 -17.27 0.33 -18.14
C PRO A 146 -16.55 1.62 -18.53
N GLU A 147 -16.01 1.68 -19.75
CA GLU A 147 -15.22 2.83 -20.24
C GLU A 147 -15.97 4.16 -20.09
N GLU A 148 -17.28 4.15 -20.33
CA GLU A 148 -18.13 5.34 -20.17
C GLU A 148 -18.22 5.81 -18.71
N ASN A 149 -18.23 4.89 -17.74
CA ASN A 149 -18.25 5.23 -16.31
C ASN A 149 -16.91 5.81 -15.88
N LEU A 150 -15.79 5.23 -16.35
CA LEU A 150 -14.44 5.78 -16.13
C LEU A 150 -14.32 7.19 -16.70
N ARG A 151 -14.79 7.41 -17.93
CA ARG A 151 -14.77 8.73 -18.57
C ARG A 151 -15.59 9.75 -17.78
N LYS A 152 -16.83 9.41 -17.42
CA LYS A 152 -17.70 10.29 -16.62
C LYS A 152 -17.10 10.61 -15.25
N ALA A 153 -16.53 9.62 -14.57
CA ALA A 153 -15.90 9.81 -13.28
C ALA A 153 -14.67 10.73 -13.35
N LYS A 154 -13.87 10.61 -14.41
CA LYS A 154 -12.75 11.54 -14.67
C LYS A 154 -13.25 12.96 -14.95
N GLU A 155 -14.18 13.13 -15.87
CA GLU A 155 -14.76 14.43 -16.24
C GLU A 155 -15.39 15.14 -15.04
N ASN A 156 -15.97 14.39 -14.12
CA ASN A 156 -16.58 14.92 -12.89
C ASN A 156 -15.59 15.14 -11.74
N GLY A 157 -14.29 14.82 -11.91
CA GLY A 157 -13.29 14.97 -10.85
C GLY A 157 -13.53 14.01 -9.67
N ALA A 158 -14.04 12.80 -9.95
CA ALA A 158 -14.29 11.76 -8.97
C ALA A 158 -13.19 10.68 -8.91
N LEU A 159 -12.11 10.84 -9.67
CA LEU A 159 -10.94 9.95 -9.69
C LEU A 159 -9.66 10.76 -9.51
N LEU A 160 -8.69 10.17 -8.82
CA LEU A 160 -7.31 10.67 -8.75
C LEU A 160 -6.49 10.12 -9.92
N ASP A 161 -5.53 10.89 -10.39
CA ASP A 161 -4.44 10.35 -11.19
C ASP A 161 -3.38 9.69 -10.28
N PRO A 162 -2.65 8.66 -10.75
CA PRO A 162 -1.62 7.98 -9.94
C PRO A 162 -0.53 8.91 -9.41
N GLU A 163 -0.23 9.98 -10.14
CA GLU A 163 0.75 11.00 -9.81
C GLU A 163 0.40 11.70 -8.49
N GLU A 164 -0.86 11.96 -8.21
CA GLU A 164 -1.32 12.60 -6.97
C GLU A 164 -0.97 11.75 -5.73
N VAL A 165 -1.07 10.42 -5.88
CA VAL A 165 -0.68 9.49 -4.81
C VAL A 165 0.84 9.44 -4.66
N SER A 166 1.58 9.46 -5.76
CA SER A 166 3.04 9.48 -5.76
C SER A 166 3.59 10.74 -5.12
N ASP A 167 3.02 11.90 -5.43
CA ASP A 167 3.40 13.19 -4.85
C ASP A 167 3.13 13.22 -3.34
N ALA A 168 2.03 12.66 -2.90
CA ALA A 168 1.73 12.50 -1.47
C ALA A 168 2.80 11.67 -0.76
N VAL A 169 3.21 10.54 -1.34
CA VAL A 169 4.28 9.69 -0.80
C VAL A 169 5.62 10.43 -0.75
N ILE A 170 5.99 11.13 -1.83
CA ILE A 170 7.21 11.93 -1.89
C ILE A 170 7.18 13.02 -0.82
N TYR A 171 6.05 13.70 -0.65
CA TYR A 171 5.87 14.70 0.39
C TYR A 171 6.06 14.11 1.79
N MET A 172 5.49 12.95 2.09
CA MET A 172 5.65 12.26 3.38
C MET A 172 7.12 11.92 3.67
N LEU A 173 7.81 11.38 2.67
CA LEU A 173 9.21 10.96 2.77
C LEU A 173 10.17 12.15 2.89
N SER A 174 9.88 13.28 2.25
CA SER A 174 10.73 14.49 2.25
C SER A 174 10.72 15.28 3.56
N ARG A 175 9.92 14.88 4.55
CA ARG A 175 9.91 15.57 5.86
C ARG A 175 11.19 15.27 6.66
N PRO A 176 11.63 16.22 7.49
CA PRO A 176 12.75 15.97 8.41
C PRO A 176 12.56 14.69 9.23
N ARG A 177 13.64 14.00 9.57
CA ARG A 177 13.57 12.72 10.33
C ARG A 177 12.85 12.83 11.67
N THR A 178 12.71 14.02 12.22
CA THR A 178 11.95 14.33 13.44
C THR A 178 10.43 14.38 13.22
N VAL A 179 9.98 14.33 11.97
CA VAL A 179 8.55 14.42 11.59
C VAL A 179 8.11 13.14 10.91
N THR A 180 7.00 12.60 11.36
CA THR A 180 6.29 11.51 10.67
C THR A 180 4.87 11.98 10.33
N ILE A 181 4.56 12.06 9.04
CA ILE A 181 3.18 12.13 8.60
C ILE A 181 2.65 10.69 8.66
N ARG A 182 1.88 10.41 9.70
CA ARG A 182 1.42 9.05 10.01
C ARG A 182 0.51 8.46 8.96
N ASP A 183 -0.36 9.31 8.42
CA ASP A 183 -1.42 8.96 7.49
C ASP A 183 -1.77 10.16 6.62
N MET A 184 -1.88 9.94 5.31
CA MET A 184 -2.29 10.96 4.36
C MET A 184 -3.44 10.44 3.52
N ILE A 185 -4.63 10.96 3.78
CA ILE A 185 -5.83 10.66 3.00
C ILE A 185 -5.87 11.63 1.81
N VAL A 186 -5.94 11.09 0.60
CA VAL A 186 -6.01 11.85 -0.65
C VAL A 186 -7.29 11.47 -1.36
N LEU A 187 -8.18 12.43 -1.55
CA LEU A 187 -9.50 12.20 -2.14
C LEU A 187 -9.70 13.07 -3.38
N PRO A 188 -10.39 12.57 -4.40
CA PRO A 188 -10.90 13.43 -5.47
C PRO A 188 -11.92 14.43 -4.88
N THR A 189 -11.98 15.62 -5.47
CA THR A 189 -12.86 16.69 -4.94
C THR A 189 -14.35 16.31 -4.95
N ASN A 190 -14.78 15.54 -5.94
CA ASN A 190 -16.17 15.12 -6.11
C ASN A 190 -16.37 13.63 -5.74
N PHE A 191 -15.61 13.15 -4.79
CA PHE A 191 -15.80 11.82 -4.23
C PHE A 191 -16.57 11.96 -2.90
N ASP A 192 -17.83 11.53 -2.90
CA ASP A 192 -18.69 11.46 -1.73
C ASP A 192 -18.86 10.01 -1.31
N ILE A 193 -18.65 9.73 -0.01
CA ILE A 193 -18.78 8.40 0.58
C ILE A 193 -19.81 8.47 1.71
#